data_8acf176400944704d091a251e60b4e87
#
_entry.id   8acf176400944704d091a251e60b4e87
#
_cell.length_a   1.000
_cell.length_b   1.000
_cell.length_c   1.000
_cell.angle_alpha   90.00
_cell.angle_beta   90.00
_cell.angle_gamma   90.00
#
_symmetry.space_group_name_H-M   'P 1'
#
loop_
_entity.id
_entity.type
_entity.pdbx_description
1 polymer ?
#
loop_
_entity_poly.entity_id
_entity_poly.type
_entity_poly.pdbx_seq_one_letter_code
_entity_poly.pdbx_strand_id
1 'polypeptide(L)'
;MDSRPLRGGSFYFKRWSFRGIRPKFTKSMLTLTKIREKRDQIIEALSKRGLDVTESIDKIIALDQERRSLQKDLDDTLAKSNTLSRQIGELMKAGKRDEAEAVKSETSGLKQKSSDLKENMQSIEGSINKILYTIPNTPSNLVVKGDSEEDNEIISTHGEQEDLSDTCKSHWDIAKEKDIIDFDLGAKVTGAGFPFYKGKGAKLQRGLIQYFLDKADKAGYTEYMPPLMVNPDSGFGTGQLPDKEGQMYHMQSDDLYMIPTAEVPLTNIYRDTLLNSSELPIKLCGYTPCFRREAGSYGKEVRGLNRLHQFDKVEIVQITDPESSNSALDGMVSHVQSLLEDLELPYRILRLCGRDMGFTAAITYDFEVWSAAQGRWLEVSSVSNFETFQSNRLKCRYKNNEGKNKLVHTLNGSALALPRIVAALLENHQSEGEVNIPSALVPYLGFDKI
;
A
#
# COMPACT_ATOMS: atom_id res chain seq x y z
N MET A 1 30.72 -44.87 35.24
CA MET A 1 30.96 -43.58 35.85
C MET A 1 31.99 -42.85 34.98
N ASP A 2 31.55 -42.07 34.04
CA ASP A 2 32.48 -41.20 33.33
C ASP A 2 31.65 -39.97 32.88
N SER A 3 31.85 -38.88 33.60
CA SER A 3 31.18 -37.60 33.43
C SER A 3 32.04 -36.74 32.55
N ARG A 4 31.61 -36.48 31.28
CA ARG A 4 32.18 -35.42 30.43
C ARG A 4 31.21 -34.27 30.31
N PRO A 5 31.64 -33.01 30.50
CA PRO A 5 30.80 -31.83 30.38
C PRO A 5 30.55 -31.48 28.89
N LEU A 6 29.31 -31.17 28.57
CA LEU A 6 28.89 -30.64 27.29
C LEU A 6 29.55 -29.26 27.05
N ARG A 7 30.31 -29.15 25.98
CA ARG A 7 30.88 -27.88 25.52
C ARG A 7 29.75 -26.99 24.99
N GLY A 8 29.57 -25.86 25.67
CA GLY A 8 28.72 -24.77 25.18
C GLY A 8 29.25 -24.19 23.90
N GLY A 9 28.50 -24.39 22.80
CA GLY A 9 28.72 -23.72 21.54
C GLY A 9 28.20 -22.30 21.61
N SER A 10 29.12 -21.33 21.75
CA SER A 10 28.83 -19.92 21.61
C SER A 10 28.50 -19.64 20.14
N PHE A 11 27.22 -19.39 19.84
CA PHE A 11 26.82 -18.83 18.54
C PHE A 11 27.24 -17.37 18.47
N TYR A 12 28.37 -17.10 17.80
CA TYR A 12 28.73 -15.76 17.40
C TYR A 12 27.80 -15.27 16.31
N PHE A 13 26.80 -14.45 16.67
CA PHE A 13 26.12 -13.60 15.70
C PHE A 13 27.14 -12.62 15.12
N LYS A 14 27.58 -12.85 13.88
CA LYS A 14 28.30 -11.86 13.09
C LYS A 14 27.39 -10.64 12.92
N ARG A 15 27.70 -9.58 13.65
CA ARG A 15 27.14 -8.25 13.43
C ARG A 15 27.46 -7.84 11.98
N TRP A 16 26.46 -7.96 11.12
CA TRP A 16 26.53 -7.36 9.78
C TRP A 16 26.40 -5.85 9.96
N SER A 17 27.53 -5.15 9.90
CA SER A 17 27.54 -3.70 9.79
C SER A 17 27.13 -3.34 8.36
N PHE A 18 25.88 -3.00 8.16
CA PHE A 18 25.44 -2.32 6.94
C PHE A 18 26.07 -0.93 6.91
N ARG A 19 27.26 -0.81 6.33
CA ARG A 19 27.79 0.47 5.88
C ARG A 19 26.89 0.95 4.76
N GLY A 20 26.09 1.96 5.07
CA GLY A 20 25.49 2.98 4.24
C GLY A 20 25.49 2.80 2.72
N ILE A 21 24.61 1.97 2.19
CA ILE A 21 24.06 2.21 0.87
C ILE A 21 22.84 3.10 1.12
N ARG A 22 23.05 4.44 1.11
CA ARG A 22 21.93 5.37 1.04
C ARG A 22 21.20 5.05 -0.25
N PRO A 23 19.88 4.73 -0.21
CA PRO A 23 19.14 4.48 -1.43
C PRO A 23 19.20 5.74 -2.28
N LYS A 24 19.61 5.60 -3.54
CA LYS A 24 19.44 6.64 -4.54
C LYS A 24 17.94 6.72 -4.85
N PHE A 25 17.19 7.43 -3.99
CA PHE A 25 15.79 7.74 -4.23
C PHE A 25 15.70 8.71 -5.40
N THR A 26 15.60 8.19 -6.59
CA THR A 26 15.27 8.96 -7.77
C THR A 26 14.06 8.32 -8.41
N LYS A 27 12.88 8.81 -8.10
CA LYS A 27 11.72 9.04 -8.97
C LYS A 27 10.45 9.14 -8.16
N SER A 28 9.74 10.21 -8.37
CA SER A 28 8.55 10.65 -7.67
C SER A 28 7.28 10.07 -8.30
N MET A 29 6.21 10.08 -7.54
CA MET A 29 4.85 9.64 -7.84
C MET A 29 4.28 10.25 -9.12
N LEU A 30 4.40 11.55 -9.28
CA LEU A 30 4.25 12.26 -10.54
C LEU A 30 5.64 12.37 -11.17
N THR A 31 5.85 11.84 -12.36
CA THR A 31 7.13 12.02 -13.03
C THR A 31 7.33 13.50 -13.33
N LEU A 32 8.54 13.99 -13.16
CA LEU A 32 8.89 15.39 -13.47
C LEU A 32 8.52 15.78 -14.90
N THR A 33 8.58 14.84 -15.83
CA THR A 33 8.12 15.02 -17.21
C THR A 33 6.62 15.29 -17.27
N LYS A 34 5.81 14.46 -16.59
CA LYS A 34 4.34 14.63 -16.54
C LYS A 34 3.96 15.98 -15.89
N ILE A 35 4.67 16.37 -14.83
CA ILE A 35 4.46 17.66 -14.14
C ILE A 35 4.71 18.84 -15.08
N ARG A 36 5.82 18.82 -15.83
CA ARG A 36 6.13 19.89 -16.80
C ARG A 36 5.16 19.98 -17.96
N GLU A 37 4.77 18.81 -18.51
CA GLU A 37 3.96 18.76 -19.72
C GLU A 37 2.46 18.96 -19.46
N LYS A 38 2.00 18.61 -18.24
CA LYS A 38 0.58 18.54 -17.88
C LYS A 38 0.26 19.31 -16.59
N ARG A 39 1.00 20.40 -16.33
CA ARG A 39 0.87 21.22 -15.13
C ARG A 39 -0.58 21.50 -14.74
N ASP A 40 -1.32 22.15 -15.64
CA ASP A 40 -2.67 22.63 -15.36
C ASP A 40 -3.67 21.48 -15.19
N GLN A 41 -3.51 20.40 -15.96
CA GLN A 41 -4.32 19.18 -15.82
C GLN A 41 -4.10 18.50 -14.45
N ILE A 42 -2.87 18.53 -13.93
CA ILE A 42 -2.54 17.96 -12.63
C ILE A 42 -3.14 18.81 -11.50
N ILE A 43 -3.03 20.13 -11.60
CA ILE A 43 -3.61 21.06 -10.63
C ILE A 43 -5.14 20.91 -10.60
N GLU A 44 -5.78 20.88 -11.78
CA GLU A 44 -7.21 20.67 -11.90
C GLU A 44 -7.65 19.32 -11.31
N ALA A 45 -6.96 18.23 -11.66
CA ALA A 45 -7.30 16.92 -11.13
C ALA A 45 -7.13 16.85 -9.60
N LEU A 46 -6.07 17.45 -9.03
CA LEU A 46 -5.83 17.46 -7.58
C LEU A 46 -6.79 18.40 -6.85
N SER A 47 -7.38 19.39 -7.52
CA SER A 47 -8.44 20.22 -6.93
C SER A 47 -9.69 19.40 -6.55
N LYS A 48 -9.93 18.23 -7.20
CA LYS A 48 -10.98 17.29 -6.82
C LYS A 48 -10.80 16.75 -5.38
N ARG A 49 -9.55 16.72 -4.88
CA ARG A 49 -9.20 16.32 -3.50
C ARG A 49 -9.31 17.48 -2.50
N GLY A 50 -9.82 18.64 -2.91
CA GLY A 50 -9.85 19.85 -2.08
C GLY A 50 -8.46 20.43 -1.82
N LEU A 51 -7.46 20.14 -2.65
CA LEU A 51 -6.08 20.60 -2.49
C LEU A 51 -5.72 21.63 -3.54
N ASP A 52 -5.18 22.76 -3.10
CA ASP A 52 -4.44 23.68 -3.97
C ASP A 52 -2.95 23.32 -3.90
N VAL A 53 -2.45 22.76 -5.00
CA VAL A 53 -1.06 22.35 -5.15
C VAL A 53 -0.27 23.26 -6.09
N THR A 54 -0.83 24.40 -6.49
CA THR A 54 -0.27 25.29 -7.51
C THR A 54 1.15 25.70 -7.15
N GLU A 55 1.36 26.23 -5.95
CA GLU A 55 2.69 26.67 -5.48
C GLU A 55 3.68 25.49 -5.43
N SER A 56 3.24 24.33 -4.95
CA SER A 56 4.07 23.13 -4.88
C SER A 56 4.51 22.63 -6.25
N ILE A 57 3.61 22.61 -7.21
CA ILE A 57 3.90 22.21 -8.60
C ILE A 57 4.86 23.20 -9.26
N ASP A 58 4.63 24.50 -9.12
CA ASP A 58 5.49 25.55 -9.67
C ASP A 58 6.90 25.48 -9.08
N LYS A 59 7.01 25.25 -7.79
CA LYS A 59 8.31 25.07 -7.10
C LYS A 59 9.06 23.84 -7.61
N ILE A 60 8.34 22.71 -7.85
CA ILE A 60 8.96 21.52 -8.45
C ILE A 60 9.47 21.82 -9.86
N ILE A 61 8.70 22.54 -10.68
CA ILE A 61 9.11 22.90 -12.05
C ILE A 61 10.37 23.77 -12.03
N ALA A 62 10.42 24.77 -11.15
CA ALA A 62 11.57 25.64 -10.99
C ALA A 62 12.84 24.86 -10.55
N LEU A 63 12.70 23.99 -9.54
CA LEU A 63 13.79 23.14 -9.07
C LEU A 63 14.24 22.12 -10.13
N ASP A 64 13.33 21.56 -10.92
CA ASP A 64 13.72 20.67 -12.02
C ASP A 64 14.44 21.40 -13.14
N GLN A 65 14.08 22.64 -13.42
CA GLN A 65 14.80 23.49 -14.38
C GLN A 65 16.24 23.72 -13.90
N GLU A 66 16.44 24.06 -12.65
CA GLU A 66 17.76 24.24 -12.04
C GLU A 66 18.57 22.93 -12.08
N ARG A 67 18.00 21.82 -11.68
CA ARG A 67 18.61 20.49 -11.74
C ARG A 67 19.08 20.14 -13.16
N ARG A 68 18.28 20.45 -14.18
CA ARG A 68 18.62 20.21 -15.59
C ARG A 68 19.75 21.11 -16.06
N SER A 69 19.83 22.36 -15.59
CA SER A 69 20.96 23.26 -15.88
C SER A 69 22.24 22.69 -15.29
N LEU A 70 22.21 22.31 -13.99
CA LEU A 70 23.36 21.69 -13.32
C LEU A 70 23.80 20.36 -13.96
N GLN A 71 22.85 19.55 -14.46
CA GLN A 71 23.20 18.34 -15.20
C GLN A 71 23.97 18.65 -16.46
N LYS A 72 23.55 19.66 -17.22
CA LYS A 72 24.26 20.11 -18.43
C LYS A 72 25.67 20.59 -18.09
N ASP A 73 25.81 21.44 -17.04
CA ASP A 73 27.10 21.96 -16.62
C ASP A 73 28.04 20.82 -16.14
N LEU A 74 27.45 19.79 -15.51
CA LEU A 74 28.21 18.60 -15.08
C LEU A 74 28.68 17.79 -16.30
N ASP A 75 27.80 17.56 -17.29
CA ASP A 75 28.15 16.81 -18.49
C ASP A 75 29.25 17.53 -19.28
N ASP A 76 29.16 18.87 -19.45
CA ASP A 76 30.16 19.70 -20.10
C ASP A 76 31.53 19.68 -19.34
N THR A 77 31.46 19.76 -17.99
CA THR A 77 32.64 19.68 -17.13
C THR A 77 33.37 18.34 -17.23
N LEU A 78 32.59 17.24 -17.24
CA LEU A 78 33.10 15.87 -17.39
C LEU A 78 33.70 15.65 -18.80
N ALA A 79 33.05 16.14 -19.85
CA ALA A 79 33.56 16.07 -21.22
C ALA A 79 34.90 16.80 -21.35
N LYS A 80 35.00 18.03 -20.80
CA LYS A 80 36.27 18.80 -20.78
C LYS A 80 37.35 18.06 -19.99
N SER A 81 37.03 17.54 -18.80
CA SER A 81 37.99 16.78 -17.96
C SER A 81 38.52 15.54 -18.69
N ASN A 82 37.65 14.80 -19.42
CA ASN A 82 38.06 13.65 -20.23
C ASN A 82 39.01 14.04 -21.36
N THR A 83 38.74 15.16 -22.05
CA THR A 83 39.60 15.68 -23.13
C THR A 83 40.99 16.06 -22.61
N LEU A 84 41.03 16.80 -21.50
CA LEU A 84 42.32 17.18 -20.87
C LEU A 84 43.08 15.96 -20.36
N SER A 85 42.38 14.94 -19.85
CA SER A 85 43.05 13.72 -19.40
C SER A 85 43.72 12.95 -20.55
N ARG A 86 43.16 12.97 -21.75
CA ARG A 86 43.78 12.42 -22.95
C ARG A 86 45.03 13.27 -23.35
N GLN A 87 44.90 14.60 -23.33
CA GLN A 87 45.96 15.52 -23.65
C GLN A 87 47.17 15.34 -22.70
N ILE A 88 46.95 15.15 -21.39
CA ILE A 88 47.99 14.79 -20.42
C ILE A 88 48.75 13.54 -20.88
N GLY A 89 48.03 12.49 -21.30
CA GLY A 89 48.64 11.26 -21.80
C GLY A 89 49.53 11.47 -23.04
N GLU A 90 49.08 12.32 -23.97
CA GLU A 90 49.86 12.68 -25.18
C GLU A 90 51.11 13.52 -24.85
N LEU A 91 51.00 14.53 -23.98
CA LEU A 91 52.13 15.39 -23.55
C LEU A 91 53.15 14.56 -22.79
N MET A 92 52.75 13.66 -21.93
CA MET A 92 53.64 12.75 -21.21
C MET A 92 54.42 11.83 -22.17
N LYS A 93 53.74 11.29 -23.18
CA LYS A 93 54.42 10.48 -24.22
C LYS A 93 55.42 11.29 -25.07
N ALA A 94 55.12 12.58 -25.30
CA ALA A 94 56.00 13.52 -26.01
C ALA A 94 57.16 14.10 -25.15
N GLY A 95 57.24 13.72 -23.87
CA GLY A 95 58.29 14.21 -22.94
C GLY A 95 58.07 15.63 -22.43
N LYS A 96 56.92 16.26 -22.68
CA LYS A 96 56.57 17.64 -22.32
C LYS A 96 55.95 17.71 -20.92
N ARG A 97 56.78 17.47 -19.90
CA ARG A 97 56.32 17.31 -18.52
C ARG A 97 55.75 18.59 -17.92
N ASP A 98 56.32 19.76 -18.19
CA ASP A 98 55.84 21.04 -17.63
C ASP A 98 54.46 21.41 -18.19
N GLU A 99 54.24 21.21 -19.50
CA GLU A 99 52.93 21.40 -20.15
C GLU A 99 51.91 20.38 -19.58
N ALA A 100 52.30 19.13 -19.35
CA ALA A 100 51.46 18.11 -18.77
C ALA A 100 51.01 18.43 -17.33
N GLU A 101 51.89 19.00 -16.50
CA GLU A 101 51.61 19.40 -15.12
C GLU A 101 50.62 20.58 -15.08
N ALA A 102 50.74 21.56 -16.00
CA ALA A 102 49.76 22.65 -16.12
C ALA A 102 48.37 22.13 -16.45
N VAL A 103 48.25 21.22 -17.42
CA VAL A 103 46.95 20.58 -17.79
C VAL A 103 46.40 19.71 -16.67
N LYS A 104 47.24 19.06 -15.89
CA LYS A 104 46.86 18.27 -14.73
C LYS A 104 46.29 19.14 -13.61
N SER A 105 46.83 20.32 -13.37
CA SER A 105 46.26 21.30 -12.43
C SER A 105 44.86 21.73 -12.85
N GLU A 106 44.63 22.06 -14.15
CA GLU A 106 43.32 22.38 -14.67
C GLU A 106 42.33 21.21 -14.51
N THR A 107 42.79 20.00 -14.81
CA THR A 107 41.98 18.78 -14.64
C THR A 107 41.55 18.55 -13.17
N SER A 108 42.42 18.88 -12.22
CA SER A 108 42.09 18.81 -10.79
C SER A 108 41.01 19.81 -10.40
N GLY A 109 41.06 21.06 -10.91
CA GLY A 109 40.00 22.05 -10.72
C GLY A 109 38.64 21.59 -11.30
N LEU A 110 38.62 20.94 -12.48
CA LEU A 110 37.41 20.39 -13.07
C LEU A 110 36.84 19.20 -12.27
N LYS A 111 37.70 18.39 -11.65
CA LYS A 111 37.23 17.30 -10.75
C LYS A 111 36.52 17.88 -9.52
N GLN A 112 37.10 18.91 -8.89
CA GLN A 112 36.44 19.58 -7.77
C GLN A 112 35.11 20.16 -8.20
N LYS A 113 35.06 20.92 -9.31
CA LYS A 113 33.82 21.49 -9.86
C LYS A 113 32.76 20.41 -10.13
N SER A 114 33.17 19.27 -10.68
CA SER A 114 32.22 18.16 -10.93
C SER A 114 31.66 17.53 -9.64
N SER A 115 32.46 17.55 -8.55
CA SER A 115 32.02 17.10 -7.23
C SER A 115 30.97 18.06 -6.65
N ASP A 116 31.25 19.36 -6.71
CA ASP A 116 30.35 20.42 -6.20
C ASP A 116 29.02 20.42 -6.97
N LEU A 117 29.05 20.26 -8.31
CA LEU A 117 27.84 20.16 -9.14
C LEU A 117 26.99 18.93 -8.79
N LYS A 118 27.61 17.78 -8.50
CA LYS A 118 26.90 16.57 -8.07
C LYS A 118 26.24 16.76 -6.71
N GLU A 119 26.92 17.39 -5.77
CA GLU A 119 26.38 17.67 -4.44
C GLU A 119 25.17 18.62 -4.52
N ASN A 120 25.28 19.70 -5.31
CA ASN A 120 24.18 20.62 -5.55
C ASN A 120 22.98 19.93 -6.21
N MET A 121 23.21 19.10 -7.23
CA MET A 121 22.15 18.30 -7.84
C MET A 121 21.44 17.39 -6.84
N GLN A 122 22.22 16.71 -5.98
CA GLN A 122 21.67 15.84 -4.96
C GLN A 122 20.81 16.61 -3.94
N SER A 123 21.22 17.82 -3.57
CA SER A 123 20.47 18.72 -2.70
C SER A 123 19.13 19.12 -3.33
N ILE A 124 19.14 19.51 -4.61
CA ILE A 124 17.93 19.87 -5.36
C ILE A 124 16.99 18.67 -5.52
N GLU A 125 17.53 17.50 -5.86
CA GLU A 125 16.72 16.25 -5.94
C GLU A 125 16.08 15.93 -4.59
N GLY A 126 16.81 16.12 -3.48
CA GLY A 126 16.26 15.98 -2.14
C GLY A 126 15.11 16.95 -1.86
N SER A 127 15.22 18.20 -2.33
CA SER A 127 14.19 19.23 -2.18
C SER A 127 12.93 18.91 -3.03
N ILE A 128 13.13 18.50 -4.28
CA ILE A 128 12.04 18.04 -5.15
C ILE A 128 11.29 16.87 -4.50
N ASN A 129 12.01 15.86 -4.03
CA ASN A 129 11.39 14.67 -3.43
C ASN A 129 10.60 15.00 -2.17
N LYS A 130 11.10 15.91 -1.32
CA LYS A 130 10.36 16.37 -0.13
C LYS A 130 8.99 16.95 -0.49
N ILE A 131 8.90 17.75 -1.55
CA ILE A 131 7.63 18.33 -2.01
C ILE A 131 6.75 17.24 -2.62
N LEU A 132 7.31 16.40 -3.48
CA LEU A 132 6.57 15.32 -4.14
C LEU A 132 5.95 14.32 -3.16
N TYR A 133 6.59 14.06 -2.01
CA TYR A 133 6.03 13.19 -0.96
C TYR A 133 4.81 13.78 -0.25
N THR A 134 4.54 15.07 -0.41
CA THR A 134 3.34 15.71 0.14
C THR A 134 2.17 15.72 -0.84
N ILE A 135 2.41 15.43 -2.12
CA ILE A 135 1.39 15.48 -3.18
C ILE A 135 0.79 14.07 -3.35
N PRO A 136 -0.54 13.89 -3.20
CA PRO A 136 -1.19 12.62 -3.40
C PRO A 136 -1.23 12.23 -4.88
N ASN A 137 -1.68 11.01 -5.16
CA ASN A 137 -1.91 10.57 -6.52
C ASN A 137 -3.02 11.40 -7.21
N THR A 138 -2.89 11.56 -8.51
CA THR A 138 -3.86 12.27 -9.34
C THR A 138 -5.14 11.44 -9.47
N PRO A 139 -6.32 11.95 -9.10
CA PRO A 139 -7.58 11.26 -9.29
C PRO A 139 -7.87 10.96 -10.77
N SER A 140 -8.50 9.80 -11.01
CA SER A 140 -9.07 9.45 -12.31
C SER A 140 -10.14 10.46 -12.74
N ASN A 141 -10.40 10.54 -14.04
CA ASN A 141 -11.49 11.38 -14.55
C ASN A 141 -12.87 10.96 -14.04
N LEU A 142 -13.05 9.69 -13.69
CA LEU A 142 -14.29 9.15 -13.13
C LEU A 142 -14.58 9.63 -11.70
N VAL A 143 -13.57 10.12 -11.00
CA VAL A 143 -13.71 10.58 -9.60
C VAL A 143 -14.32 11.98 -9.59
N VAL A 144 -15.38 12.15 -8.81
CA VAL A 144 -16.03 13.45 -8.60
C VAL A 144 -15.28 14.29 -7.56
N LYS A 145 -15.47 15.60 -7.61
CA LYS A 145 -15.06 16.47 -6.52
C LYS A 145 -16.03 16.28 -5.35
N GLY A 146 -15.52 16.21 -4.13
CA GLY A 146 -16.33 16.14 -2.91
C GLY A 146 -15.54 16.71 -1.73
N ASP A 147 -16.24 17.03 -0.65
CA ASP A 147 -15.66 17.60 0.56
C ASP A 147 -15.68 16.63 1.75
N SER A 148 -16.49 15.57 1.68
CA SER A 148 -16.63 14.53 2.72
C SER A 148 -17.06 13.19 2.13
N GLU A 149 -17.19 12.15 2.98
CA GLU A 149 -17.73 10.83 2.64
C GLU A 149 -19.19 10.88 2.13
N GLU A 150 -19.94 11.93 2.48
CA GLU A 150 -21.32 12.15 2.02
C GLU A 150 -21.40 12.41 0.51
N ASP A 151 -20.31 12.86 -0.10
CA ASP A 151 -20.20 13.12 -1.54
C ASP A 151 -19.78 11.89 -2.36
N ASN A 152 -19.64 10.73 -1.72
CA ASN A 152 -19.35 9.48 -2.40
C ASN A 152 -20.53 9.04 -3.26
N GLU A 153 -20.24 8.56 -4.47
CA GLU A 153 -21.29 8.14 -5.41
C GLU A 153 -21.69 6.70 -5.14
N ILE A 154 -22.97 6.45 -4.83
CA ILE A 154 -23.53 5.10 -4.75
C ILE A 154 -23.62 4.54 -6.16
N ILE A 155 -22.83 3.52 -6.47
CA ILE A 155 -22.80 2.85 -7.78
C ILE A 155 -23.89 1.79 -7.87
N SER A 156 -24.08 1.01 -6.80
CA SER A 156 -25.15 0.00 -6.72
C SER A 156 -25.47 -0.31 -5.26
N THR A 157 -26.70 -0.86 -5.05
CA THR A 157 -27.17 -1.37 -3.77
C THR A 157 -27.83 -2.72 -4.01
N HIS A 158 -27.54 -3.70 -3.17
CA HIS A 158 -28.06 -5.07 -3.23
C HIS A 158 -28.63 -5.51 -1.90
N GLY A 159 -29.72 -6.30 -1.95
CA GLY A 159 -30.39 -6.81 -0.76
C GLY A 159 -31.31 -5.77 -0.10
N GLU A 160 -32.14 -6.24 0.82
CA GLU A 160 -33.05 -5.40 1.59
C GLU A 160 -32.35 -4.88 2.84
N GLN A 161 -32.53 -3.60 3.12
CA GLN A 161 -32.00 -2.93 4.30
C GLN A 161 -33.09 -2.90 5.35
N GLU A 162 -33.12 -3.91 6.20
CA GLU A 162 -34.03 -3.90 7.34
C GLU A 162 -33.33 -3.23 8.52
N ASP A 163 -33.92 -2.15 9.02
CA ASP A 163 -33.49 -1.55 10.30
C ASP A 163 -34.18 -2.34 11.43
N LEU A 164 -33.44 -3.23 12.02
CA LEU A 164 -33.88 -4.07 13.13
C LEU A 164 -33.24 -3.66 14.45
N SER A 165 -32.75 -2.44 14.56
CA SER A 165 -32.03 -1.93 15.74
C SER A 165 -32.83 -2.05 17.06
N ASP A 166 -34.17 -2.01 16.98
CA ASP A 166 -35.06 -2.18 18.12
C ASP A 166 -35.33 -3.66 18.48
N THR A 167 -35.07 -4.61 17.57
CA THR A 167 -35.45 -6.02 17.71
C THR A 167 -34.27 -6.98 17.66
N CYS A 168 -33.19 -6.63 16.98
CA CYS A 168 -32.00 -7.43 16.85
C CYS A 168 -30.94 -7.10 17.90
N LYS A 169 -30.25 -8.12 18.38
CA LYS A 169 -29.07 -7.94 19.24
C LYS A 169 -27.88 -7.50 18.39
N SER A 170 -27.09 -6.61 18.96
CA SER A 170 -25.79 -6.23 18.35
C SER A 170 -24.80 -7.40 18.38
N HIS A 171 -23.85 -7.40 17.45
CA HIS A 171 -22.83 -8.47 17.37
C HIS A 171 -22.02 -8.64 18.67
N TRP A 172 -21.78 -7.58 19.44
CA TRP A 172 -21.07 -7.69 20.73
C TRP A 172 -21.91 -8.36 21.82
N ASP A 173 -23.25 -8.19 21.80
CA ASP A 173 -24.17 -8.86 22.74
C ASP A 173 -24.31 -10.34 22.38
N ILE A 174 -24.46 -10.67 21.08
CA ILE A 174 -24.47 -12.05 20.57
C ILE A 174 -23.15 -12.75 20.90
N ALA A 175 -22.02 -12.09 20.63
CA ALA A 175 -20.69 -12.63 20.89
C ALA A 175 -20.49 -13.01 22.37
N LYS A 176 -21.01 -12.20 23.27
CA LYS A 176 -21.02 -12.46 24.72
C LYS A 176 -21.98 -13.59 25.11
N GLU A 177 -23.23 -13.55 24.61
CA GLU A 177 -24.27 -14.56 24.92
C GLU A 177 -23.88 -15.95 24.44
N LYS A 178 -23.35 -16.05 23.23
CA LYS A 178 -22.90 -17.31 22.61
C LYS A 178 -21.49 -17.72 23.02
N ASP A 179 -20.81 -16.90 23.81
CA ASP A 179 -19.44 -17.12 24.31
C ASP A 179 -18.43 -17.41 23.19
N ILE A 180 -18.51 -16.66 22.08
CA ILE A 180 -17.71 -16.88 20.87
C ILE A 180 -16.61 -15.83 20.62
N ILE A 181 -16.75 -14.63 21.22
CA ILE A 181 -15.74 -13.57 21.20
C ILE A 181 -15.67 -12.92 22.58
N ASP A 182 -14.47 -12.76 23.09
CA ASP A 182 -14.20 -12.21 24.41
C ASP A 182 -13.38 -10.92 24.30
N PHE A 183 -14.03 -9.79 24.46
CA PHE A 183 -13.40 -8.46 24.39
C PHE A 183 -12.68 -8.10 25.71
N ASP A 184 -13.20 -8.57 26.85
CA ASP A 184 -12.63 -8.28 28.16
C ASP A 184 -11.30 -9.03 28.35
N LEU A 185 -11.22 -10.27 27.85
CA LEU A 185 -9.97 -11.04 27.85
C LEU A 185 -8.92 -10.36 26.96
N GLY A 186 -9.32 -9.82 25.81
CA GLY A 186 -8.45 -9.03 24.95
C GLY A 186 -7.92 -7.77 25.62
N ALA A 187 -8.81 -7.02 26.26
CA ALA A 187 -8.43 -5.84 27.05
C ALA A 187 -7.46 -6.18 28.18
N LYS A 188 -7.64 -7.34 28.85
CA LYS A 188 -6.75 -7.82 29.93
C LYS A 188 -5.35 -8.18 29.41
N VAL A 189 -5.26 -8.82 28.24
CA VAL A 189 -3.97 -9.37 27.74
C VAL A 189 -3.15 -8.32 27.00
N THR A 190 -3.80 -7.47 26.22
CA THR A 190 -3.11 -6.52 25.34
C THR A 190 -3.64 -5.09 25.51
N GLY A 191 -4.96 -4.92 25.49
CA GLY A 191 -5.64 -3.62 25.49
C GLY A 191 -6.95 -3.70 24.72
N ALA A 192 -7.74 -2.64 24.75
CA ALA A 192 -8.95 -2.52 23.95
C ALA A 192 -8.59 -2.64 22.44
N GLY A 193 -9.51 -3.21 21.64
CA GLY A 193 -9.29 -3.41 20.20
C GLY A 193 -8.50 -4.67 19.82
N PHE A 194 -8.28 -5.61 20.76
CA PHE A 194 -7.64 -6.91 20.53
C PHE A 194 -8.55 -8.05 21.01
N PRO A 195 -9.63 -8.41 20.29
CA PRO A 195 -10.58 -9.42 20.76
C PRO A 195 -9.99 -10.84 20.71
N PHE A 196 -10.49 -11.71 21.61
CA PHE A 196 -10.24 -13.14 21.57
C PHE A 196 -11.41 -13.86 20.93
N TYR A 197 -11.18 -14.54 19.82
CA TYR A 197 -12.15 -15.45 19.22
C TYR A 197 -12.02 -16.82 19.87
N LYS A 198 -13.13 -17.46 20.24
CA LYS A 198 -13.12 -18.77 20.89
C LYS A 198 -14.24 -19.69 20.38
N GLY A 199 -14.07 -21.00 20.53
CA GLY A 199 -15.08 -21.99 20.14
C GLY A 199 -15.56 -21.86 18.69
N LYS A 200 -16.87 -21.70 18.49
CA LYS A 200 -17.47 -21.49 17.16
C LYS A 200 -17.02 -20.17 16.51
N GLY A 201 -16.74 -19.12 17.29
CA GLY A 201 -16.22 -17.86 16.77
C GLY A 201 -14.84 -18.02 16.13
N ALA A 202 -13.91 -18.75 16.78
CA ALA A 202 -12.61 -19.05 16.20
C ALA A 202 -12.72 -19.94 14.95
N LYS A 203 -13.69 -20.87 14.92
CA LYS A 203 -13.97 -21.67 13.71
C LYS A 203 -14.52 -20.80 12.58
N LEU A 204 -15.46 -19.89 12.88
CA LEU A 204 -16.01 -18.95 11.90
C LEU A 204 -14.90 -18.11 11.27
N GLN A 205 -14.01 -17.55 12.09
CA GLN A 205 -12.87 -16.76 11.61
C GLN A 205 -12.00 -17.56 10.63
N ARG A 206 -11.59 -18.78 11.01
CA ARG A 206 -10.77 -19.63 10.13
C ARG A 206 -11.52 -20.08 8.87
N GLY A 207 -12.80 -20.40 8.98
CA GLY A 207 -13.63 -20.82 7.85
C GLY A 207 -13.79 -19.70 6.82
N LEU A 208 -14.00 -18.47 7.26
CA LEU A 208 -14.02 -17.28 6.40
C LEU A 208 -12.68 -17.07 5.69
N ILE A 209 -11.55 -17.17 6.40
CA ILE A 209 -10.22 -17.06 5.80
C ILE A 209 -10.05 -18.09 4.68
N GLN A 210 -10.33 -19.36 4.96
CA GLN A 210 -10.19 -20.42 3.97
C GLN A 210 -11.14 -20.22 2.79
N TYR A 211 -12.39 -19.87 3.05
CA TYR A 211 -13.38 -19.60 2.01
C TYR A 211 -12.92 -18.48 1.06
N PHE A 212 -12.42 -17.35 1.60
CA PHE A 212 -11.96 -16.23 0.78
C PHE A 212 -10.71 -16.58 -0.04
N LEU A 213 -9.77 -17.35 0.54
CA LEU A 213 -8.58 -17.81 -0.18
C LEU A 213 -8.95 -18.79 -1.31
N ASP A 214 -9.84 -19.75 -1.06
CA ASP A 214 -10.33 -20.69 -2.08
C ASP A 214 -11.07 -19.97 -3.24
N LYS A 215 -11.80 -18.90 -2.92
CA LYS A 215 -12.45 -18.06 -3.94
C LYS A 215 -11.44 -17.26 -4.74
N ALA A 216 -10.40 -16.72 -4.10
CA ALA A 216 -9.32 -16.00 -4.77
C ALA A 216 -8.53 -16.95 -5.70
N ASP A 217 -8.19 -18.17 -5.26
CA ASP A 217 -7.53 -19.18 -6.08
C ASP A 217 -8.35 -19.51 -7.34
N LYS A 218 -9.67 -19.77 -7.17
CA LYS A 218 -10.58 -19.98 -8.30
C LYS A 218 -10.68 -18.81 -9.27
N ALA A 219 -10.44 -17.58 -8.80
CA ALA A 219 -10.37 -16.37 -9.62
C ALA A 219 -8.97 -16.16 -10.26
N GLY A 220 -8.06 -17.11 -10.06
CA GLY A 220 -6.72 -17.14 -10.66
C GLY A 220 -5.68 -16.31 -9.90
N TYR A 221 -5.90 -16.03 -8.62
CA TYR A 221 -4.88 -15.43 -7.76
C TYR A 221 -3.95 -16.51 -7.19
N THR A 222 -2.66 -16.21 -7.15
CA THR A 222 -1.67 -17.07 -6.46
C THR A 222 -1.60 -16.66 -5.00
N GLU A 223 -1.79 -17.61 -4.09
CA GLU A 223 -1.70 -17.38 -2.65
C GLU A 223 -0.24 -17.26 -2.20
N TYR A 224 0.00 -16.28 -1.31
CA TYR A 224 1.25 -16.07 -0.61
C TYR A 224 1.01 -15.93 0.90
N MET A 225 1.93 -16.48 1.69
CA MET A 225 2.01 -16.24 3.13
C MET A 225 3.17 -15.27 3.43
N PRO A 226 2.92 -13.96 3.42
CA PRO A 226 3.98 -12.97 3.56
C PRO A 226 4.39 -12.76 5.01
N PRO A 227 5.58 -12.17 5.28
CA PRO A 227 5.97 -11.74 6.61
C PRO A 227 5.04 -10.63 7.12
N LEU A 228 4.82 -10.61 8.45
CA LEU A 228 3.96 -9.62 9.12
C LEU A 228 4.70 -8.34 9.50
N MET A 229 6.01 -8.32 9.33
CA MET A 229 6.88 -7.15 9.55
C MET A 229 7.62 -6.82 8.28
N VAL A 230 7.73 -5.52 8.00
CA VAL A 230 8.38 -5.00 6.79
C VAL A 230 9.40 -3.93 7.14
N ASN A 231 10.41 -3.77 6.29
CA ASN A 231 11.36 -2.68 6.40
C ASN A 231 10.78 -1.34 5.89
N PRO A 232 11.44 -0.20 6.20
CA PRO A 232 10.97 1.12 5.76
C PRO A 232 10.78 1.23 4.24
N ASP A 233 11.65 0.61 3.44
CA ASP A 233 11.58 0.65 1.98
C ASP A 233 10.28 0.02 1.47
N SER A 234 9.79 -1.03 2.14
CA SER A 234 8.52 -1.68 1.78
C SER A 234 7.32 -0.79 2.11
N GLY A 235 7.31 -0.18 3.29
CA GLY A 235 6.27 0.79 3.66
C GLY A 235 6.26 2.02 2.75
N PHE A 236 7.44 2.48 2.33
CA PHE A 236 7.58 3.57 1.37
C PHE A 236 7.09 3.16 -0.03
N GLY A 237 7.39 1.95 -0.48
CA GLY A 237 7.05 1.45 -1.81
C GLY A 237 5.56 1.48 -2.11
N THR A 238 4.72 1.13 -1.14
CA THR A 238 3.26 1.14 -1.26
C THR A 238 2.59 2.43 -0.76
N GLY A 239 3.34 3.29 -0.07
CA GLY A 239 2.87 4.63 0.33
C GLY A 239 2.35 4.76 1.76
N GLN A 240 2.52 3.73 2.59
CA GLN A 240 2.25 3.82 4.03
C GLN A 240 3.27 4.71 4.75
N LEU A 241 4.48 4.83 4.19
CA LEU A 241 5.49 5.76 4.69
C LEU A 241 5.71 6.92 3.71
N PRO A 242 5.94 8.14 4.21
CA PRO A 242 5.97 8.54 5.62
C PRO A 242 4.57 8.44 6.26
N ASP A 243 4.50 7.85 7.45
CA ASP A 243 3.25 7.67 8.21
C ASP A 243 2.81 9.01 8.82
N LYS A 244 1.99 9.76 8.08
CA LYS A 244 1.51 11.10 8.48
C LYS A 244 0.42 11.03 9.55
N GLU A 245 -0.30 9.92 9.62
CA GLU A 245 -1.44 9.71 10.49
C GLU A 245 -1.09 8.92 11.76
N GLY A 246 0.15 8.41 11.85
CA GLY A 246 0.60 7.63 12.99
C GLY A 246 -0.07 6.26 13.11
N GLN A 247 -0.45 5.65 11.98
CA GLN A 247 -1.22 4.41 11.94
C GLN A 247 -0.37 3.14 12.10
N MET A 248 0.92 3.21 11.79
CA MET A 248 1.78 2.01 11.81
C MET A 248 2.40 1.77 13.19
N TYR A 249 2.43 0.52 13.62
CA TYR A 249 3.25 0.07 14.73
C TYR A 249 4.71 -0.05 14.28
N HIS A 250 5.61 0.69 14.93
CA HIS A 250 7.04 0.73 14.60
C HIS A 250 7.89 0.14 15.72
N MET A 251 8.65 -0.92 15.43
CA MET A 251 9.68 -1.48 16.31
C MET A 251 10.99 -0.72 16.08
N GLN A 252 11.24 0.29 16.90
CA GLN A 252 12.36 1.22 16.73
C GLN A 252 13.74 0.54 16.82
N SER A 253 13.89 -0.52 17.65
CA SER A 253 15.16 -1.21 17.82
C SER A 253 15.65 -1.92 16.57
N ASP A 254 14.73 -2.41 15.75
CA ASP A 254 15.01 -3.22 14.55
C ASP A 254 14.72 -2.45 13.25
N ASP A 255 14.12 -1.26 13.36
CA ASP A 255 13.61 -0.44 12.27
C ASP A 255 12.66 -1.23 11.35
N LEU A 256 11.71 -1.95 11.98
CA LEU A 256 10.67 -2.72 11.31
C LEU A 256 9.29 -2.19 11.66
N TYR A 257 8.35 -2.37 10.74
CA TYR A 257 6.96 -1.95 10.89
C TYR A 257 6.04 -3.17 10.80
N MET A 258 5.05 -3.26 11.73
CA MET A 258 3.96 -4.22 11.56
C MET A 258 3.11 -3.81 10.36
N ILE A 259 2.69 -4.77 9.55
CA ILE A 259 1.91 -4.49 8.34
C ILE A 259 0.48 -4.05 8.68
N PRO A 260 -0.04 -2.97 8.09
CA PRO A 260 -1.45 -2.57 8.22
C PRO A 260 -2.36 -3.32 7.23
N THR A 261 -1.78 -4.03 6.27
CA THR A 261 -2.41 -4.78 5.17
C THR A 261 -1.39 -5.67 4.48
N ALA A 262 -1.82 -6.82 3.95
CA ALA A 262 -0.97 -7.68 3.12
C ALA A 262 -0.56 -7.03 1.78
N GLU A 263 -1.24 -5.97 1.36
CA GLU A 263 -0.82 -5.15 0.21
C GLU A 263 0.67 -4.81 0.27
N VAL A 264 1.17 -4.40 1.45
CA VAL A 264 2.55 -3.94 1.60
C VAL A 264 3.55 -5.04 1.23
N PRO A 265 3.58 -6.21 1.86
CA PRO A 265 4.54 -7.24 1.49
C PRO A 265 4.27 -7.83 0.10
N LEU A 266 3.01 -8.03 -0.31
CA LEU A 266 2.67 -8.63 -1.61
C LEU A 266 3.13 -7.76 -2.78
N THR A 267 2.83 -6.47 -2.75
CA THR A 267 3.23 -5.55 -3.83
C THR A 267 4.76 -5.38 -3.89
N ASN A 268 5.44 -5.45 -2.73
CA ASN A 268 6.89 -5.34 -2.64
C ASN A 268 7.66 -6.57 -3.16
N ILE A 269 7.00 -7.70 -3.46
CA ILE A 269 7.62 -8.83 -4.16
C ILE A 269 8.27 -8.35 -5.47
N TYR A 270 7.67 -7.38 -6.13
CA TYR A 270 8.12 -6.84 -7.42
C TYR A 270 8.88 -5.50 -7.31
N ARG A 271 9.38 -5.15 -6.11
CA ARG A 271 10.24 -3.97 -5.95
C ARG A 271 11.56 -4.15 -6.70
N ASP A 272 12.00 -3.08 -7.38
CA ASP A 272 13.21 -3.03 -8.23
C ASP A 272 13.21 -4.08 -9.38
N THR A 273 12.02 -4.49 -9.86
CA THR A 273 11.86 -5.54 -10.88
C THR A 273 11.53 -4.98 -12.26
N LEU A 274 12.12 -5.58 -13.30
CA LEU A 274 11.75 -5.38 -14.69
C LEU A 274 11.10 -6.66 -15.22
N LEU A 275 9.79 -6.60 -15.44
CA LEU A 275 8.96 -7.69 -15.95
C LEU A 275 8.97 -7.72 -17.48
N ASN A 276 8.58 -8.85 -18.07
CA ASN A 276 8.20 -8.94 -19.47
C ASN A 276 6.69 -8.72 -19.61
N SER A 277 6.23 -8.18 -20.73
CA SER A 277 4.79 -8.01 -20.98
C SER A 277 3.99 -9.31 -20.91
N SER A 278 4.61 -10.46 -21.22
CA SER A 278 3.99 -11.80 -21.14
C SER A 278 3.76 -12.30 -19.71
N GLU A 279 4.37 -11.67 -18.70
CA GLU A 279 4.15 -12.00 -17.29
C GLU A 279 2.91 -11.30 -16.70
N LEU A 280 2.36 -10.32 -17.42
CA LEU A 280 1.19 -9.54 -17.00
C LEU A 280 -0.13 -10.12 -17.54
N PRO A 281 -1.24 -10.07 -16.80
CA PRO A 281 -1.34 -9.56 -15.43
C PRO A 281 -0.83 -10.56 -14.39
N ILE A 282 -0.25 -10.04 -13.29
CA ILE A 282 0.11 -10.83 -12.11
C ILE A 282 -0.99 -10.65 -11.07
N LYS A 283 -1.49 -11.77 -10.53
CA LYS A 283 -2.55 -11.79 -9.52
C LYS A 283 -2.05 -12.50 -8.27
N LEU A 284 -2.08 -11.80 -7.14
CA LEU A 284 -1.58 -12.29 -5.85
C LEU A 284 -2.69 -12.17 -4.81
N CYS A 285 -2.80 -13.14 -3.91
CA CYS A 285 -3.61 -13.00 -2.70
C CYS A 285 -2.82 -13.45 -1.47
N GLY A 286 -3.27 -13.00 -0.31
CA GLY A 286 -2.70 -13.46 0.95
C GLY A 286 -3.56 -13.09 2.14
N TYR A 287 -3.66 -14.02 3.07
CA TYR A 287 -4.20 -13.80 4.39
C TYR A 287 -3.11 -13.28 5.33
N THR A 288 -3.43 -12.23 6.08
CA THR A 288 -2.61 -11.77 7.20
C THR A 288 -3.45 -11.19 8.33
N PRO A 289 -3.01 -11.32 9.59
CA PRO A 289 -3.30 -10.32 10.60
C PRO A 289 -2.77 -8.97 10.13
N CYS A 290 -3.55 -7.91 10.37
CA CYS A 290 -3.22 -6.54 10.06
C CYS A 290 -3.20 -5.74 11.35
N PHE A 291 -2.30 -4.75 11.43
CA PHE A 291 -2.06 -3.99 12.65
C PHE A 291 -2.17 -2.49 12.37
N ARG A 292 -3.13 -1.82 13.02
CA ARG A 292 -3.35 -0.38 12.90
C ARG A 292 -3.46 0.24 14.28
N ARG A 293 -2.82 1.39 14.48
CA ARG A 293 -2.87 2.11 15.75
C ARG A 293 -4.22 2.76 16.01
N GLU A 294 -5.04 2.91 14.97
CA GLU A 294 -6.36 3.55 15.02
C GLU A 294 -6.33 4.88 15.79
N ALA A 295 -5.27 5.66 15.56
CA ALA A 295 -5.01 6.90 16.26
C ALA A 295 -6.16 7.89 16.06
N GLY A 296 -6.71 8.40 17.18
CA GLY A 296 -7.80 9.37 17.16
C GLY A 296 -9.21 8.78 17.09
N SER A 297 -9.37 7.45 17.08
CA SER A 297 -10.68 6.79 17.06
C SER A 297 -11.16 6.48 18.47
N TYR A 298 -12.39 6.90 18.82
CA TYR A 298 -13.01 6.65 20.12
C TYR A 298 -14.54 6.72 20.05
N GLY A 299 -15.23 6.24 21.09
CA GLY A 299 -16.69 6.33 21.20
C GLY A 299 -17.43 5.12 20.65
N LYS A 300 -18.69 5.32 20.22
CA LYS A 300 -19.59 4.24 19.73
C LYS A 300 -19.05 3.54 18.48
N GLU A 301 -18.29 4.24 17.64
CA GLU A 301 -17.76 3.73 16.37
C GLU A 301 -16.69 2.64 16.55
N VAL A 302 -16.07 2.56 17.73
CA VAL A 302 -15.02 1.56 18.02
C VAL A 302 -15.55 0.34 18.78
N ARG A 303 -16.87 0.26 19.06
CA ARG A 303 -17.44 -0.81 19.89
C ARG A 303 -17.45 -2.15 19.13
N GLY A 304 -17.14 -3.22 19.87
CA GLY A 304 -17.16 -4.59 19.35
C GLY A 304 -16.11 -4.81 18.26
N LEU A 305 -16.54 -5.27 17.10
CA LEU A 305 -15.69 -5.56 15.93
C LEU A 305 -15.60 -4.40 14.92
N ASN A 306 -16.20 -3.26 15.19
CA ASN A 306 -16.27 -2.17 14.23
C ASN A 306 -14.89 -1.59 13.89
N ARG A 307 -13.98 -1.50 14.89
CA ARG A 307 -12.64 -0.96 14.71
C ARG A 307 -11.66 -1.61 15.70
N LEU A 308 -10.60 -2.21 15.18
CA LEU A 308 -9.66 -3.03 15.92
C LEU A 308 -8.22 -2.64 15.64
N HIS A 309 -7.35 -2.76 16.63
CA HIS A 309 -5.89 -2.59 16.49
C HIS A 309 -5.22 -3.77 15.77
N GLN A 310 -5.79 -4.97 15.95
CA GLN A 310 -5.40 -6.19 15.23
C GLN A 310 -6.64 -6.83 14.64
N PHE A 311 -6.61 -7.15 13.34
CA PHE A 311 -7.70 -7.81 12.63
C PHE A 311 -7.18 -8.64 11.48
N ASP A 312 -7.97 -9.64 11.08
CA ASP A 312 -7.66 -10.53 9.97
C ASP A 312 -8.24 -10.01 8.66
N LYS A 313 -7.45 -10.12 7.58
CA LYS A 313 -7.86 -9.71 6.23
C LYS A 313 -7.25 -10.62 5.18
N VAL A 314 -8.06 -10.99 4.21
CA VAL A 314 -7.58 -11.53 2.93
C VAL A 314 -7.45 -10.37 1.97
N GLU A 315 -6.28 -10.22 1.37
CA GLU A 315 -5.95 -9.15 0.42
C GLU A 315 -5.70 -9.74 -0.95
N ILE A 316 -6.17 -9.07 -1.99
CA ILE A 316 -5.87 -9.36 -3.39
C ILE A 316 -5.10 -8.19 -3.99
N VAL A 317 -4.08 -8.51 -4.79
CA VAL A 317 -3.23 -7.52 -5.47
C VAL A 317 -3.11 -7.91 -6.93
N GLN A 318 -3.17 -6.92 -7.82
CA GLN A 318 -2.85 -7.12 -9.23
C GLN A 318 -1.76 -6.16 -9.69
N ILE A 319 -0.89 -6.67 -10.58
CA ILE A 319 0.09 -5.87 -11.30
C ILE A 319 -0.22 -6.04 -12.78
N THR A 320 -0.49 -4.94 -13.46
CA THR A 320 -0.97 -4.95 -14.85
C THR A 320 -0.20 -3.97 -15.72
N ASP A 321 -0.34 -4.09 -17.03
CA ASP A 321 -0.04 -2.97 -17.92
C ASP A 321 -1.10 -1.85 -17.77
N PRO A 322 -0.79 -0.61 -18.16
CA PRO A 322 -1.71 0.51 -18.04
C PRO A 322 -3.02 0.36 -18.81
N GLU A 323 -2.98 -0.32 -19.94
CA GLU A 323 -4.11 -0.46 -20.87
C GLU A 323 -5.18 -1.40 -20.29
N SER A 324 -4.79 -2.43 -19.52
CA SER A 324 -5.69 -3.41 -18.92
C SER A 324 -6.12 -3.09 -17.48
N SER A 325 -5.56 -2.06 -16.85
CA SER A 325 -5.75 -1.80 -15.42
C SER A 325 -7.21 -1.47 -15.02
N ASN A 326 -7.99 -0.81 -15.89
CA ASN A 326 -9.41 -0.54 -15.60
C ASN A 326 -10.24 -1.84 -15.64
N SER A 327 -10.01 -2.69 -16.63
CA SER A 327 -10.67 -4.01 -16.70
C SER A 327 -10.27 -4.91 -15.51
N ALA A 328 -9.01 -4.80 -15.05
CA ALA A 328 -8.57 -5.49 -13.85
C ALA A 328 -9.29 -4.99 -12.60
N LEU A 329 -9.50 -3.67 -12.48
CA LEU A 329 -10.28 -3.06 -11.39
C LEU A 329 -11.71 -3.57 -11.39
N ASP A 330 -12.39 -3.57 -12.54
CA ASP A 330 -13.76 -4.08 -12.68
C ASP A 330 -13.85 -5.56 -12.29
N GLY A 331 -12.85 -6.36 -12.66
CA GLY A 331 -12.75 -7.76 -12.26
C GLY A 331 -12.56 -7.95 -10.76
N MET A 332 -11.79 -7.09 -10.11
CA MET A 332 -11.62 -7.11 -8.64
C MET A 332 -12.90 -6.70 -7.92
N VAL A 333 -13.58 -5.66 -8.40
CA VAL A 333 -14.90 -5.23 -7.89
C VAL A 333 -15.89 -6.37 -7.99
N SER A 334 -16.00 -7.04 -9.15
CA SER A 334 -16.90 -8.19 -9.36
C SER A 334 -16.56 -9.39 -8.46
N HIS A 335 -15.27 -9.61 -8.19
CA HIS A 335 -14.83 -10.65 -7.26
C HIS A 335 -15.31 -10.38 -5.84
N VAL A 336 -15.10 -9.17 -5.31
CA VAL A 336 -15.58 -8.79 -3.96
C VAL A 336 -17.08 -8.83 -3.87
N GLN A 337 -17.80 -8.39 -4.91
CA GLN A 337 -19.24 -8.47 -5.01
C GLN A 337 -19.73 -9.91 -4.84
N SER A 338 -19.12 -10.86 -5.55
CA SER A 338 -19.51 -12.28 -5.46
C SER A 338 -19.32 -12.88 -4.07
N LEU A 339 -18.34 -12.39 -3.29
CA LEU A 339 -18.12 -12.84 -1.91
C LEU A 339 -19.28 -12.40 -0.99
N LEU A 340 -19.75 -11.16 -1.16
CA LEU A 340 -20.87 -10.62 -0.35
C LEU A 340 -22.22 -11.27 -0.71
N GLU A 341 -22.42 -11.56 -2.00
CA GLU A 341 -23.59 -12.29 -2.48
C GLU A 341 -23.64 -13.71 -1.90
N ASP A 342 -22.52 -14.45 -1.91
CA ASP A 342 -22.42 -15.79 -1.32
C ASP A 342 -22.63 -15.78 0.22
N LEU A 343 -22.31 -14.65 0.88
CA LEU A 343 -22.56 -14.46 2.30
C LEU A 343 -23.99 -13.97 2.62
N GLU A 344 -24.80 -13.76 1.59
CA GLU A 344 -26.20 -13.34 1.71
C GLU A 344 -26.36 -12.04 2.52
N LEU A 345 -25.39 -11.11 2.39
CA LEU A 345 -25.38 -9.84 3.11
C LEU A 345 -25.90 -8.71 2.23
N PRO A 346 -26.77 -7.83 2.73
CA PRO A 346 -27.13 -6.59 2.04
C PRO A 346 -25.88 -5.68 1.97
N TYR A 347 -25.57 -5.17 0.77
CA TYR A 347 -24.39 -4.33 0.56
C TYR A 347 -24.64 -3.22 -0.45
N ARG A 348 -23.80 -2.19 -0.40
CA ARG A 348 -23.69 -1.15 -1.43
C ARG A 348 -22.26 -0.95 -1.85
N ILE A 349 -22.09 -0.47 -3.08
CA ILE A 349 -20.80 -0.11 -3.67
C ILE A 349 -20.75 1.39 -3.84
N LEU A 350 -19.74 2.02 -3.28
CA LEU A 350 -19.46 3.45 -3.40
C LEU A 350 -18.25 3.68 -4.29
N ARG A 351 -18.29 4.70 -5.15
CA ARG A 351 -17.08 5.27 -5.73
C ARG A 351 -16.70 6.50 -4.92
N LEU A 352 -15.52 6.48 -4.34
CA LEU A 352 -15.09 7.55 -3.45
C LEU A 352 -14.87 8.86 -4.22
N CYS A 353 -15.29 9.97 -3.63
CA CYS A 353 -14.98 11.31 -4.09
C CYS A 353 -13.51 11.66 -3.85
N GLY A 354 -13.04 12.75 -4.46
CA GLY A 354 -11.63 13.10 -4.42
C GLY A 354 -11.05 13.29 -3.03
N ARG A 355 -11.83 13.83 -2.08
CA ARG A 355 -11.36 14.12 -0.74
C ARG A 355 -11.30 12.89 0.16
N ASP A 356 -12.21 11.95 -0.05
CA ASP A 356 -12.32 10.74 0.77
C ASP A 356 -11.35 9.64 0.33
N MET A 357 -10.88 9.68 -0.92
CA MET A 357 -9.90 8.72 -1.41
C MET A 357 -8.57 8.75 -0.65
N GLY A 358 -8.02 7.58 -0.34
CA GLY A 358 -6.68 7.42 0.20
C GLY A 358 -5.59 8.12 -0.63
N PHE A 359 -4.51 8.53 0.02
CA PHE A 359 -3.42 9.35 -0.56
C PHE A 359 -2.82 8.77 -1.84
N THR A 360 -2.73 7.46 -1.96
CA THR A 360 -2.04 6.73 -3.03
C THR A 360 -2.94 6.38 -4.21
N ALA A 361 -4.26 6.34 -4.01
CA ALA A 361 -5.22 5.85 -5.00
C ALA A 361 -5.52 6.89 -6.11
N ALA A 362 -5.73 6.42 -7.34
CA ALA A 362 -6.28 7.20 -8.44
C ALA A 362 -7.81 7.05 -8.53
N ILE A 363 -8.33 5.90 -8.15
CA ILE A 363 -9.76 5.60 -8.04
C ILE A 363 -9.94 4.50 -7.01
N THR A 364 -11.01 4.57 -6.22
CA THR A 364 -11.36 3.61 -5.18
C THR A 364 -12.85 3.31 -5.23
N TYR A 365 -13.19 2.03 -5.09
CA TYR A 365 -14.53 1.54 -4.82
C TYR A 365 -14.56 0.91 -3.44
N ASP A 366 -15.45 1.42 -2.55
CA ASP A 366 -15.66 0.85 -1.24
C ASP A 366 -16.95 0.01 -1.24
N PHE A 367 -16.89 -1.09 -0.52
CA PHE A 367 -18.02 -1.94 -0.25
C PHE A 367 -18.43 -1.79 1.19
N GLU A 368 -19.68 -1.51 1.41
CA GLU A 368 -20.27 -1.43 2.72
C GLU A 368 -21.39 -2.46 2.85
N VAL A 369 -21.47 -3.12 4.00
CA VAL A 369 -22.56 -4.03 4.36
C VAL A 369 -23.49 -3.36 5.36
N TRP A 370 -24.78 -3.67 5.26
CA TRP A 370 -25.76 -3.16 6.21
C TRP A 370 -25.62 -3.88 7.55
N SER A 371 -25.55 -3.14 8.63
CA SER A 371 -25.60 -3.63 10.00
C SER A 371 -27.02 -3.44 10.54
N ALA A 372 -27.82 -4.49 10.57
CA ALA A 372 -29.24 -4.43 10.92
C ALA A 372 -29.46 -3.97 12.37
N ALA A 373 -28.59 -4.38 13.31
CA ALA A 373 -28.69 -3.99 14.71
C ALA A 373 -28.16 -2.58 15.02
N GLN A 374 -27.32 -2.02 14.13
CA GLN A 374 -26.77 -0.65 14.32
C GLN A 374 -27.49 0.37 13.43
N GLY A 375 -28.34 -0.06 12.47
CA GLY A 375 -29.05 0.80 11.54
C GLY A 375 -28.11 1.63 10.67
N ARG A 376 -26.95 1.08 10.26
CA ARG A 376 -25.92 1.79 9.48
C ARG A 376 -25.11 0.89 8.56
N TRP A 377 -24.46 1.51 7.60
CA TRP A 377 -23.49 0.89 6.73
C TRP A 377 -22.12 0.72 7.41
N LEU A 378 -21.46 -0.39 7.15
CA LEU A 378 -20.11 -0.70 7.62
C LEU A 378 -19.22 -1.05 6.43
N GLU A 379 -18.17 -0.29 6.19
CA GLU A 379 -17.17 -0.58 5.18
C GLU A 379 -16.47 -1.92 5.47
N VAL A 380 -16.46 -2.84 4.51
CA VAL A 380 -15.85 -4.17 4.62
C VAL A 380 -14.75 -4.42 3.61
N SER A 381 -14.69 -3.62 2.57
CA SER A 381 -13.66 -3.71 1.53
C SER A 381 -13.46 -2.37 0.85
N SER A 382 -12.22 -2.14 0.44
CA SER A 382 -11.84 -1.04 -0.43
C SER A 382 -11.02 -1.63 -1.57
N VAL A 383 -11.40 -1.33 -2.83
CA VAL A 383 -10.73 -1.81 -4.04
C VAL A 383 -10.20 -0.61 -4.80
N SER A 384 -8.88 -0.53 -4.97
CA SER A 384 -8.21 0.66 -5.51
C SER A 384 -7.31 0.36 -6.70
N ASN A 385 -7.27 1.29 -7.65
CA ASN A 385 -6.25 1.37 -8.68
C ASN A 385 -5.32 2.55 -8.35
N PHE A 386 -4.03 2.26 -8.22
CA PHE A 386 -3.00 3.28 -7.93
C PHE A 386 -2.33 3.79 -9.19
N GLU A 387 -2.68 3.26 -10.35
CA GLU A 387 -1.99 3.53 -11.60
C GLU A 387 -0.46 3.37 -11.41
N THR A 388 0.32 4.37 -11.81
CA THR A 388 1.79 4.33 -11.71
C THR A 388 2.35 4.81 -10.37
N PHE A 389 1.52 5.15 -9.40
CA PHE A 389 1.98 5.74 -8.15
C PHE A 389 2.90 4.82 -7.35
N GLN A 390 2.45 3.62 -7.04
CA GLN A 390 3.24 2.65 -6.30
C GLN A 390 4.38 2.08 -7.15
N SER A 391 4.12 1.73 -8.41
CA SER A 391 5.15 1.17 -9.29
C SER A 391 6.33 2.12 -9.52
N ASN A 392 6.09 3.43 -9.49
CA ASN A 392 7.16 4.42 -9.56
C ASN A 392 8.02 4.43 -8.29
N ARG A 393 7.43 4.32 -7.10
CA ARG A 393 8.14 4.18 -5.83
C ARG A 393 8.89 2.86 -5.73
N LEU A 394 8.25 1.78 -6.12
CA LEU A 394 8.80 0.43 -6.18
C LEU A 394 9.85 0.24 -7.27
N LYS A 395 9.91 1.15 -8.26
CA LYS A 395 10.68 1.00 -9.51
C LYS A 395 10.30 -0.27 -10.28
N CYS A 396 9.05 -0.70 -10.17
CA CYS A 396 8.51 -1.84 -10.89
C CYS A 396 8.11 -1.41 -12.31
N ARG A 397 8.69 -2.07 -13.31
CA ARG A 397 8.51 -1.75 -14.73
C ARG A 397 8.29 -3.02 -15.52
N TYR A 398 7.78 -2.85 -16.73
CA TYR A 398 7.72 -3.92 -17.70
C TYR A 398 8.28 -3.48 -19.04
N LYS A 399 8.80 -4.42 -19.80
CA LYS A 399 9.26 -4.22 -21.16
C LYS A 399 8.08 -4.45 -22.09
N ASN A 400 7.61 -3.37 -22.75
CA ASN A 400 6.49 -3.48 -23.68
C ASN A 400 6.91 -4.17 -25.01
N ASN A 401 5.95 -4.44 -25.86
CA ASN A 401 6.17 -5.12 -27.16
C ASN A 401 7.13 -4.36 -28.10
N GLU A 402 7.32 -3.05 -27.88
CA GLU A 402 8.29 -2.24 -28.61
C GLU A 402 9.69 -2.26 -27.98
N GLY A 403 9.90 -3.04 -26.92
CA GLY A 403 11.16 -3.12 -26.19
C GLY A 403 11.42 -1.94 -25.24
N LYS A 404 10.44 -1.04 -25.02
CA LYS A 404 10.57 0.12 -24.13
C LYS A 404 10.13 -0.23 -22.71
N ASN A 405 10.88 0.26 -21.71
CA ASN A 405 10.53 0.11 -20.31
C ASN A 405 9.44 1.11 -19.92
N LYS A 406 8.28 0.61 -19.45
CA LYS A 406 7.17 1.38 -18.90
C LYS A 406 6.91 0.98 -17.45
N LEU A 407 6.30 1.89 -16.67
CA LEU A 407 5.80 1.56 -15.34
C LEU A 407 4.56 0.68 -15.47
N VAL A 408 4.43 -0.30 -14.57
CA VAL A 408 3.20 -1.08 -14.42
C VAL A 408 2.13 -0.26 -13.66
N HIS A 409 0.89 -0.68 -13.72
CA HIS A 409 -0.15 -0.27 -12.78
C HIS A 409 -0.26 -1.30 -11.66
N THR A 410 -0.55 -0.84 -10.44
CA THR A 410 -0.81 -1.68 -9.28
C THR A 410 -2.22 -1.44 -8.78
N LEU A 411 -2.87 -2.52 -8.36
CA LEU A 411 -4.22 -2.50 -7.79
C LEU A 411 -4.23 -3.36 -6.53
N ASN A 412 -5.06 -2.99 -5.57
CA ASN A 412 -5.36 -3.85 -4.42
C ASN A 412 -6.85 -3.90 -4.12
N GLY A 413 -7.23 -4.86 -3.29
CA GLY A 413 -8.56 -4.92 -2.72
C GLY A 413 -8.62 -5.87 -1.54
N SER A 414 -9.46 -5.55 -0.56
CA SER A 414 -9.74 -6.47 0.54
C SER A 414 -10.78 -7.50 0.09
N ALA A 415 -10.46 -8.77 0.23
CA ALA A 415 -11.35 -9.87 -0.13
C ALA A 415 -11.60 -10.84 1.07
N LEU A 416 -12.06 -10.41 2.24
CA LEU A 416 -12.57 -9.19 2.82
C LEU A 416 -11.86 -8.87 4.16
N ALA A 417 -12.24 -7.76 4.82
CA ALA A 417 -11.85 -7.48 6.21
C ALA A 417 -12.80 -8.23 7.17
N LEU A 418 -12.28 -9.25 7.85
CA LEU A 418 -13.11 -10.23 8.56
C LEU A 418 -13.93 -9.68 9.74
N PRO A 419 -13.45 -8.74 10.58
CA PRO A 419 -14.21 -8.35 11.77
C PRO A 419 -15.60 -7.79 11.45
N ARG A 420 -15.69 -6.88 10.49
CA ARG A 420 -16.98 -6.28 10.09
C ARG A 420 -17.87 -7.27 9.35
N ILE A 421 -17.28 -8.22 8.63
CA ILE A 421 -18.05 -9.36 8.04
C ILE A 421 -18.62 -10.25 9.13
N VAL A 422 -17.83 -10.60 10.14
CA VAL A 422 -18.34 -11.37 11.31
C VAL A 422 -19.43 -10.60 12.03
N ALA A 423 -19.24 -9.28 12.24
CA ALA A 423 -20.29 -8.44 12.84
C ALA A 423 -21.59 -8.47 12.01
N ALA A 424 -21.49 -8.27 10.69
CA ALA A 424 -22.64 -8.28 9.80
C ALA A 424 -23.34 -9.66 9.74
N LEU A 425 -22.58 -10.77 9.70
CA LEU A 425 -23.14 -12.12 9.74
C LEU A 425 -23.91 -12.37 11.05
N LEU A 426 -23.34 -11.97 12.20
CA LEU A 426 -23.97 -12.12 13.49
C LEU A 426 -25.25 -11.28 13.61
N GLU A 427 -25.27 -10.08 13.02
CA GLU A 427 -26.42 -9.17 13.11
C GLU A 427 -27.52 -9.46 12.10
N ASN A 428 -27.18 -9.76 10.83
CA ASN A 428 -28.18 -9.91 9.77
C ASN A 428 -28.82 -11.33 9.71
N HIS A 429 -28.11 -12.35 10.23
CA HIS A 429 -28.59 -13.74 10.15
C HIS A 429 -29.21 -14.26 11.45
N GLN A 430 -29.61 -13.37 12.36
CA GLN A 430 -30.31 -13.74 13.59
C GLN A 430 -31.70 -14.34 13.30
N SER A 431 -32.05 -15.44 13.95
CA SER A 431 -33.35 -16.05 13.89
C SER A 431 -33.59 -16.86 15.17
N GLU A 432 -34.70 -16.61 15.87
CA GLU A 432 -35.13 -17.37 17.05
C GLU A 432 -34.04 -17.58 18.12
N GLY A 433 -33.17 -16.59 18.32
CA GLY A 433 -32.09 -16.64 19.32
C GLY A 433 -30.84 -17.38 18.86
N GLU A 434 -30.77 -17.80 17.61
CA GLU A 434 -29.59 -18.38 16.94
C GLU A 434 -29.12 -17.46 15.81
N VAL A 435 -27.93 -17.74 15.27
CA VAL A 435 -27.41 -17.10 14.08
C VAL A 435 -27.23 -18.16 12.99
N ASN A 436 -28.00 -18.07 11.91
CA ASN A 436 -27.86 -18.96 10.77
C ASN A 436 -26.58 -18.69 10.01
N ILE A 437 -25.96 -19.74 9.49
CA ILE A 437 -24.74 -19.64 8.70
C ILE A 437 -25.07 -19.72 7.22
N PRO A 438 -24.61 -18.77 6.38
CA PRO A 438 -24.76 -18.86 4.92
C PRO A 438 -24.29 -20.20 4.37
N SER A 439 -25.04 -20.74 3.41
CA SER A 439 -24.79 -22.07 2.85
C SER A 439 -23.39 -22.26 2.30
N ALA A 440 -22.79 -21.20 1.77
CA ALA A 440 -21.42 -21.18 1.24
C ALA A 440 -20.36 -21.44 2.32
N LEU A 441 -20.63 -21.13 3.60
CA LEU A 441 -19.68 -21.31 4.70
C LEU A 441 -19.84 -22.66 5.43
N VAL A 442 -20.99 -23.31 5.36
CA VAL A 442 -21.25 -24.58 6.08
C VAL A 442 -20.18 -25.66 5.82
N PRO A 443 -19.68 -25.86 4.58
CA PRO A 443 -18.63 -26.85 4.32
C PRO A 443 -17.30 -26.55 5.04
N TYR A 444 -16.99 -25.28 5.31
CA TYR A 444 -15.77 -24.85 5.99
C TYR A 444 -15.88 -24.92 7.51
N LEU A 445 -17.08 -24.80 8.03
CA LEU A 445 -17.35 -24.69 9.47
C LEU A 445 -17.76 -26.03 10.10
N GLY A 446 -18.48 -26.87 9.37
CA GLY A 446 -19.06 -28.12 9.86
C GLY A 446 -20.25 -27.89 10.83
N PHE A 447 -20.86 -26.70 10.78
CA PHE A 447 -22.13 -26.36 11.46
C PHE A 447 -22.86 -25.29 10.65
N ASP A 448 -24.17 -25.23 10.81
CA ASP A 448 -25.10 -24.32 10.11
C ASP A 448 -25.71 -23.25 11.02
N LYS A 449 -25.41 -23.30 12.33
CA LYS A 449 -25.91 -22.34 13.33
C LYS A 449 -24.90 -22.06 14.44
N ILE A 450 -24.98 -20.86 14.99
CA ILE A 450 -24.28 -20.40 16.21
C ILE A 450 -25.29 -20.15 17.32
#